data_8b53af297493100f0c598fa6e8d8b8dc
#
_entry.id   8b53af297493100f0c598fa6e8d8b8dc
#
_cell.length_a   1.000
_cell.length_b   1.000
_cell.length_c   1.000
_cell.angle_alpha   90.00
_cell.angle_beta   90.00
_cell.angle_gamma   90.00
#
_symmetry.space_group_name_H-M   'P 1'
#
loop_
_entity.id
_entity.type
_entity.pdbx_description
1 polymer ?
#
loop_
_entity_poly.entity_id
_entity_poly.type
_entity_poly.pdbx_seq_one_letter_code
_entity_poly.pdbx_strand_id
1 'polypeptide(L)'
;MRFNAAQLLLNRTRRRRRRRRNKRKKMTGRAKRKPKSSQDSGTGNGELKKARTDESKAVPLSEVDSEQRDEMVRLYKLQMPEDLYHFWDFCKELCPDSPRGALKDTLGLQLVGPFDILAGAHKNSKNPQPNFHLHWRYLYDPPEFQTILLGSEETQHHIGYFRDTPDSLPAFVGENEAKKSCTITQMGDNVFAAVLSYLLKRRKEKGSKKAEALESLEAKLRDRAEALGLSLEQKTKGMKQRDKKVVTKTFHGAGIVVPVDKNDVGYRELPETDAGLKKILKAIAEARNDEERVKAFGPLQEMITFVQFANDECDYGMGYELGMDLFCYGSHYFHKVIRQLLPMAYSLLKRNVFGEILEAHLSSRSHDNLDQLSAH
;
A
#
# COMPACT_ATOMS: atom_id res chain seq x y z
N MET A 1 -9.40 0.37 -41.63
CA MET A 1 -9.43 1.67 -40.91
C MET A 1 -8.93 1.65 -39.46
N ARG A 2 -8.74 0.47 -38.79
CA ARG A 2 -8.29 0.37 -37.37
C ARG A 2 -6.79 0.67 -37.15
N PHE A 3 -5.93 0.50 -38.15
CA PHE A 3 -4.48 0.78 -38.05
C PHE A 3 -4.15 2.28 -37.87
N ASN A 4 -5.00 3.17 -38.33
CA ASN A 4 -4.74 4.63 -38.28
C ASN A 4 -4.97 5.26 -36.88
N ALA A 5 -5.87 4.70 -36.08
CA ALA A 5 -6.16 5.22 -34.74
C ALA A 5 -5.04 4.90 -33.74
N ALA A 6 -4.49 3.67 -33.78
CA ALA A 6 -3.38 3.26 -32.94
C ALA A 6 -2.12 4.09 -33.24
N GLN A 7 -1.85 4.35 -34.53
CA GLN A 7 -0.72 5.19 -34.97
C GLN A 7 -0.88 6.66 -34.54
N LEU A 8 -2.10 7.19 -34.55
CA LEU A 8 -2.42 8.55 -34.07
C LEU A 8 -2.25 8.67 -32.55
N LEU A 9 -2.63 7.64 -31.78
CA LEU A 9 -2.43 7.60 -30.33
C LEU A 9 -0.97 7.44 -29.93
N LEU A 10 -0.22 6.59 -30.62
CA LEU A 10 1.26 6.50 -30.49
C LEU A 10 1.94 7.85 -30.76
N ASN A 11 1.49 8.57 -31.77
CA ASN A 11 2.00 9.90 -32.09
C ASN A 11 1.58 10.96 -31.06
N ARG A 12 0.38 10.85 -30.44
CA ARG A 12 -0.05 11.73 -29.34
C ARG A 12 0.75 11.48 -28.06
N THR A 13 1.02 10.21 -27.71
CA THR A 13 1.84 9.87 -26.53
C THR A 13 3.30 10.29 -26.71
N ARG A 14 3.90 10.07 -27.90
CA ARG A 14 5.24 10.59 -28.24
C ARG A 14 5.32 12.12 -28.16
N ARG A 15 4.28 12.85 -28.60
CA ARG A 15 4.20 14.32 -28.45
C ARG A 15 4.04 14.76 -26.99
N ARG A 16 3.28 14.00 -26.14
CA ARG A 16 3.15 14.28 -24.70
C ARG A 16 4.45 13.98 -23.95
N ARG A 17 5.15 12.87 -24.23
CA ARG A 17 6.51 12.57 -23.71
C ARG A 17 7.49 13.70 -24.05
N ARG A 18 7.48 14.19 -25.29
CA ARG A 18 8.34 15.31 -25.74
C ARG A 18 8.00 16.63 -25.02
N ARG A 19 6.72 16.90 -24.73
CA ARG A 19 6.29 18.09 -23.96
C ARG A 19 6.68 17.98 -22.48
N ARG A 20 6.56 16.82 -21.82
CA ARG A 20 7.03 16.59 -20.44
C ARG A 20 8.55 16.71 -20.32
N ARG A 21 9.31 16.15 -21.26
CA ARG A 21 10.77 16.28 -21.32
C ARG A 21 11.20 17.75 -21.46
N ASN A 22 10.49 18.55 -22.25
CA ASN A 22 10.75 19.98 -22.39
C ASN A 22 10.36 20.78 -21.15
N LYS A 23 9.30 20.38 -20.42
CA LYS A 23 8.88 21.00 -19.16
C LYS A 23 9.87 20.69 -18.03
N ARG A 24 10.36 19.45 -17.91
CA ARG A 24 11.45 19.07 -16.98
C ARG A 24 12.74 19.83 -17.28
N LYS A 25 13.17 19.94 -18.56
CA LYS A 25 14.35 20.73 -18.95
C LYS A 25 14.20 22.22 -18.60
N LYS A 26 13.00 22.81 -18.70
CA LYS A 26 12.75 24.20 -18.28
C LYS A 26 12.81 24.38 -16.76
N MET A 27 12.41 23.38 -15.97
CA MET A 27 12.48 23.44 -14.49
C MET A 27 13.92 23.25 -13.98
N THR A 28 14.74 22.42 -14.63
CA THR A 28 16.16 22.21 -14.26
C THR A 28 17.09 23.32 -14.77
N GLY A 29 16.68 24.09 -15.77
CA GLY A 29 17.49 25.18 -16.35
C GLY A 29 17.47 26.49 -15.56
N ARG A 30 16.70 26.61 -14.45
CA ARG A 30 16.55 27.87 -13.70
C ARG A 30 17.47 28.00 -12.47
N ALA A 31 18.39 27.05 -12.25
CA ALA A 31 19.31 27.04 -11.11
C ALA A 31 20.78 26.91 -11.55
N LYS A 32 21.28 27.85 -12.36
CA LYS A 32 22.72 28.07 -12.54
C LYS A 32 23.01 29.55 -12.46
N ARG A 33 23.12 30.07 -11.21
CA ARG A 33 23.90 31.28 -10.94
C ARG A 33 25.36 30.86 -10.74
N LYS A 34 26.27 31.39 -11.56
CA LYS A 34 27.72 31.23 -11.43
C LYS A 34 28.22 31.91 -10.17
N PRO A 35 29.13 31.32 -9.39
CA PRO A 35 29.92 32.09 -8.42
C PRO A 35 31.09 32.77 -9.13
N LYS A 36 31.35 33.99 -8.70
CA LYS A 36 32.54 34.78 -9.07
C LYS A 36 33.77 34.19 -8.36
N SER A 37 34.86 34.09 -9.12
CA SER A 37 36.22 33.81 -8.62
C SER A 37 36.75 34.97 -7.80
N SER A 38 37.29 34.71 -6.61
CA SER A 38 38.37 35.49 -6.01
C SER A 38 39.41 34.51 -5.51
N GLN A 39 40.59 34.61 -6.04
CA GLN A 39 41.83 34.02 -5.52
C GLN A 39 42.17 34.73 -4.20
N ASP A 40 42.52 33.98 -3.18
CA ASP A 40 43.60 34.40 -2.31
C ASP A 40 44.28 33.20 -1.65
N SER A 41 45.58 33.28 -1.56
CA SER A 41 46.55 32.33 -1.07
C SER A 41 46.70 32.40 0.44
N GLY A 42 46.73 31.26 1.12
CA GLY A 42 47.07 31.20 2.53
C GLY A 42 47.31 29.78 3.04
N THR A 43 48.57 29.43 3.18
CA THR A 43 49.10 28.25 3.88
C THR A 43 48.65 28.17 5.35
N GLY A 44 48.27 27.03 5.84
CA GLY A 44 48.04 26.80 7.28
C GLY A 44 47.54 25.41 7.64
N ASN A 45 48.44 24.58 8.09
CA ASN A 45 48.38 23.42 8.96
C ASN A 45 47.07 22.67 9.18
N GLY A 46 47.17 21.36 8.94
CA GLY A 46 46.14 20.35 9.19
C GLY A 46 45.93 20.09 10.69
N GLU A 47 44.70 20.08 11.05
CA GLU A 47 44.20 19.33 12.19
C GLU A 47 43.15 18.33 11.68
N LEU A 48 43.48 17.04 11.85
CA LEU A 48 42.52 15.95 11.68
C LEU A 48 41.38 16.13 12.70
N LYS A 49 40.25 16.66 12.25
CA LYS A 49 39.00 16.53 12.98
C LYS A 49 38.58 15.06 12.95
N LYS A 50 38.76 14.36 14.07
CA LYS A 50 38.11 13.08 14.36
C LYS A 50 36.63 13.19 14.03
N ALA A 51 36.18 12.39 13.06
CA ALA A 51 34.77 12.12 12.86
C ALA A 51 34.22 11.57 14.19
N ARG A 52 33.28 12.28 14.80
CA ARG A 52 32.43 11.72 15.83
C ARG A 52 31.61 10.63 15.14
N THR A 53 31.92 9.39 15.45
CA THR A 53 31.02 8.26 15.27
C THR A 53 29.79 8.57 16.12
N ASP A 54 28.68 8.89 15.48
CA ASP A 54 27.35 8.83 16.10
C ASP A 54 27.18 7.37 16.55
N GLU A 55 27.31 7.13 17.84
CA GLU A 55 26.81 5.92 18.48
C GLU A 55 25.28 5.96 18.31
N SER A 56 24.80 5.39 17.21
CA SER A 56 23.40 5.05 17.07
C SER A 56 23.07 4.09 18.22
N LYS A 57 22.31 4.57 19.21
CA LYS A 57 21.75 3.71 20.26
C LYS A 57 21.06 2.55 19.54
N ALA A 58 21.59 1.35 19.72
CA ALA A 58 21.01 0.14 19.17
C ALA A 58 19.57 0.05 19.70
N VAL A 59 18.59 0.06 18.78
CA VAL A 59 17.18 -0.14 19.15
C VAL A 59 17.08 -1.52 19.79
N PRO A 60 16.47 -1.65 20.99
CA PRO A 60 16.29 -2.96 21.62
C PRO A 60 15.56 -3.89 20.65
N LEU A 61 15.99 -5.13 20.53
CA LEU A 61 15.26 -6.13 19.78
C LEU A 61 13.96 -6.47 20.51
N SER A 62 12.89 -6.72 19.75
CA SER A 62 11.63 -7.22 20.29
C SER A 62 11.83 -8.58 20.97
N GLU A 63 11.00 -8.89 21.98
CA GLU A 63 11.01 -10.18 22.70
C GLU A 63 10.51 -11.35 21.83
N VAL A 64 9.95 -11.08 20.65
CA VAL A 64 9.49 -12.12 19.72
C VAL A 64 10.67 -12.88 19.16
N ASP A 65 10.66 -14.20 19.37
CA ASP A 65 11.76 -15.09 18.95
C ASP A 65 11.83 -15.25 17.42
N SER A 66 12.97 -15.77 16.95
CA SER A 66 13.23 -15.97 15.52
C SER A 66 12.31 -17.03 14.91
N GLU A 67 11.93 -18.06 15.66
CA GLU A 67 11.05 -19.14 15.17
C GLU A 67 9.65 -18.59 14.81
N GLN A 68 9.08 -17.74 15.66
CA GLN A 68 7.80 -17.09 15.40
C GLN A 68 7.88 -16.14 14.19
N ARG A 69 9.00 -15.43 14.02
CA ARG A 69 9.25 -14.56 12.86
C ARG A 69 9.35 -15.37 11.56
N ASP A 70 10.07 -16.47 11.57
CA ASP A 70 10.22 -17.36 10.42
C ASP A 70 8.90 -18.05 10.07
N GLU A 71 8.13 -18.47 11.08
CA GLU A 71 6.77 -19.00 10.87
C GLU A 71 5.86 -17.98 10.18
N MET A 72 5.91 -16.73 10.60
CA MET A 72 5.12 -15.66 10.00
C MET A 72 5.49 -15.43 8.53
N VAL A 73 6.79 -15.38 8.21
CA VAL A 73 7.27 -15.27 6.82
C VAL A 73 6.83 -16.47 6.00
N ARG A 74 6.90 -17.68 6.55
CA ARG A 74 6.46 -18.91 5.88
C ARG A 74 4.97 -18.89 5.55
N LEU A 75 4.12 -18.41 6.47
CA LEU A 75 2.66 -18.40 6.32
C LEU A 75 2.18 -17.30 5.37
N TYR A 76 2.69 -16.07 5.52
CA TYR A 76 2.26 -14.93 4.71
C TYR A 76 3.08 -14.72 3.44
N LYS A 77 4.27 -15.37 3.31
CA LYS A 77 5.27 -15.13 2.26
C LYS A 77 5.74 -13.67 2.16
N LEU A 78 5.59 -12.93 3.24
CA LEU A 78 5.93 -11.51 3.36
C LEU A 78 6.71 -11.28 4.66
N GLN A 79 7.79 -10.53 4.58
CA GLN A 79 8.56 -10.12 5.74
C GLN A 79 7.83 -9.02 6.52
N MET A 80 7.73 -9.16 7.84
CA MET A 80 7.10 -8.16 8.70
C MET A 80 8.14 -7.14 9.19
N PRO A 81 7.72 -5.86 9.37
CA PRO A 81 8.60 -4.83 9.89
C PRO A 81 8.75 -4.95 11.42
N GLU A 82 9.87 -4.41 11.95
CA GLU A 82 10.17 -4.49 13.38
C GLU A 82 9.13 -3.79 14.27
N ASP A 83 8.51 -2.73 13.78
CA ASP A 83 7.45 -2.03 14.52
C ASP A 83 6.24 -2.92 14.84
N LEU A 84 5.95 -3.95 14.02
CA LEU A 84 4.90 -4.93 14.31
C LEU A 84 5.21 -5.72 15.59
N TYR A 85 6.45 -6.21 15.72
CA TYR A 85 6.88 -7.00 16.87
C TYR A 85 6.95 -6.16 18.13
N HIS A 86 7.49 -4.96 18.07
CA HIS A 86 7.50 -4.01 19.18
C HIS A 86 6.08 -3.58 19.59
N PHE A 87 5.16 -3.48 18.64
CA PHE A 87 3.77 -3.16 18.95
C PHE A 87 3.08 -4.31 19.65
N TRP A 88 3.42 -5.56 19.30
CA TRP A 88 2.96 -6.73 20.03
C TRP A 88 3.45 -6.73 21.48
N ASP A 89 4.74 -6.45 21.73
CA ASP A 89 5.29 -6.34 23.08
C ASP A 89 4.59 -5.23 23.88
N PHE A 90 4.37 -4.08 23.27
CA PHE A 90 3.61 -2.98 23.87
C PHE A 90 2.19 -3.40 24.26
N CYS A 91 1.48 -4.14 23.42
CA CYS A 91 0.14 -4.63 23.73
C CYS A 91 0.14 -5.72 24.81
N LYS A 92 1.18 -6.55 24.90
CA LYS A 92 1.39 -7.48 26.04
C LYS A 92 1.54 -6.74 27.37
N GLU A 93 2.26 -5.63 27.39
CA GLU A 93 2.41 -4.80 28.58
C GLU A 93 1.10 -4.10 28.96
N LEU A 94 0.31 -3.66 27.99
CA LEU A 94 -0.99 -3.02 28.23
C LEU A 94 -2.05 -3.99 28.78
N CYS A 95 -2.09 -5.22 28.25
CA CYS A 95 -3.07 -6.23 28.60
C CYS A 95 -2.46 -7.64 28.48
N PRO A 96 -1.75 -8.13 29.53
CA PRO A 96 -1.03 -9.41 29.46
C PRO A 96 -1.93 -10.60 29.16
N ASP A 97 -3.15 -10.62 29.71
CA ASP A 97 -4.10 -11.73 29.55
C ASP A 97 -4.73 -11.78 28.16
N SER A 98 -4.83 -10.65 27.48
CA SER A 98 -5.46 -10.54 26.15
C SER A 98 -4.83 -9.45 25.27
N PRO A 99 -3.57 -9.61 24.84
CA PRO A 99 -2.86 -8.58 24.06
C PRO A 99 -3.58 -8.17 22.78
N ARG A 100 -4.26 -9.11 22.11
CA ARG A 100 -5.07 -8.83 20.91
C ARG A 100 -6.21 -7.86 21.17
N GLY A 101 -6.75 -7.83 22.37
CA GLY A 101 -7.83 -6.94 22.83
C GLY A 101 -7.37 -5.67 23.51
N ALA A 102 -6.05 -5.42 23.65
CA ALA A 102 -5.50 -4.33 24.45
C ALA A 102 -6.03 -2.93 24.09
N LEU A 103 -6.44 -2.71 22.84
CA LEU A 103 -6.98 -1.44 22.35
C LEU A 103 -8.51 -1.44 22.20
N LYS A 104 -9.19 -2.56 22.48
CA LYS A 104 -10.63 -2.71 22.20
C LYS A 104 -11.49 -1.74 23.01
N ASP A 105 -11.24 -1.63 24.30
CA ASP A 105 -12.06 -0.80 25.19
C ASP A 105 -11.79 0.70 25.02
N THR A 106 -10.56 1.08 24.68
CA THR A 106 -10.16 2.48 24.52
C THR A 106 -10.47 3.01 23.12
N LEU A 107 -9.99 2.33 22.09
CA LEU A 107 -10.06 2.76 20.70
C LEU A 107 -11.11 2.03 19.87
N GLY A 108 -11.60 0.86 20.33
CA GLY A 108 -12.43 -0.03 19.52
C GLY A 108 -11.61 -0.74 18.43
N LEU A 109 -10.29 -0.88 18.63
CA LEU A 109 -9.40 -1.59 17.72
C LEU A 109 -9.05 -2.97 18.28
N GLN A 110 -8.92 -3.96 17.42
CA GLN A 110 -8.48 -5.32 17.74
C GLN A 110 -7.32 -5.72 16.85
N LEU A 111 -6.29 -6.33 17.45
CA LEU A 111 -5.14 -6.85 16.73
C LEU A 111 -5.54 -8.16 16.03
N VAL A 112 -5.18 -8.28 14.75
CA VAL A 112 -5.52 -9.43 13.90
C VAL A 112 -4.43 -9.74 12.87
N GLY A 113 -4.66 -10.73 12.03
CA GLY A 113 -3.74 -11.07 10.95
C GLY A 113 -2.39 -11.59 11.48
N PRO A 114 -1.26 -10.91 11.22
CA PRO A 114 0.04 -11.29 11.77
C PRO A 114 0.05 -11.43 13.30
N PHE A 115 -0.73 -10.63 14.00
CA PHE A 115 -0.85 -10.72 15.46
C PHE A 115 -1.56 -12.00 15.93
N ASP A 116 -2.37 -12.63 15.09
CA ASP A 116 -2.99 -13.93 15.39
C ASP A 116 -1.94 -15.03 15.46
N ILE A 117 -0.86 -14.92 14.66
CA ILE A 117 0.28 -15.83 14.71
C ILE A 117 1.06 -15.64 16.00
N LEU A 118 1.39 -14.39 16.37
CA LEU A 118 2.10 -14.07 17.61
C LEU A 118 1.32 -14.49 18.85
N ALA A 119 -0.01 -14.45 18.81
CA ALA A 119 -0.88 -14.96 19.84
C ALA A 119 -1.03 -16.50 19.85
N GLY A 120 -0.47 -17.21 18.88
CA GLY A 120 -0.62 -18.66 18.74
C GLY A 120 -2.03 -19.12 18.33
N ALA A 121 -2.90 -18.20 17.90
CA ALA A 121 -4.29 -18.50 17.53
C ALA A 121 -4.39 -19.49 16.35
N HIS A 122 -3.46 -19.43 15.42
CA HIS A 122 -3.39 -20.34 14.28
C HIS A 122 -3.16 -21.82 14.66
N LYS A 123 -2.52 -22.08 15.82
CA LYS A 123 -2.29 -23.45 16.33
C LYS A 123 -3.58 -24.12 16.80
N ASN A 124 -4.58 -23.31 17.15
CA ASN A 124 -5.91 -23.73 17.59
C ASN A 124 -7.00 -23.41 16.56
N SER A 125 -6.60 -23.27 15.27
CA SER A 125 -7.52 -22.97 14.19
C SER A 125 -8.60 -24.05 14.07
N LYS A 126 -9.86 -23.63 13.94
CA LYS A 126 -10.98 -24.52 13.62
C LYS A 126 -11.01 -24.92 12.16
N ASN A 127 -10.40 -24.12 11.29
CA ASN A 127 -10.19 -24.44 9.89
C ASN A 127 -8.89 -25.27 9.77
N PRO A 128 -8.94 -26.50 9.24
CA PRO A 128 -7.76 -27.36 9.12
C PRO A 128 -6.75 -26.88 8.07
N GLN A 129 -7.17 -26.01 7.14
CA GLN A 129 -6.34 -25.49 6.06
C GLN A 129 -6.56 -23.98 5.87
N PRO A 130 -6.16 -23.15 6.86
CA PRO A 130 -6.33 -21.71 6.78
C PRO A 130 -5.48 -21.12 5.65
N ASN A 131 -6.10 -20.28 4.82
CA ASN A 131 -5.38 -19.55 3.77
C ASN A 131 -4.94 -18.18 4.27
N PHE A 132 -3.65 -18.02 4.60
CA PHE A 132 -3.11 -16.78 5.13
C PHE A 132 -3.04 -15.65 4.09
N HIS A 133 -3.15 -15.93 2.80
CA HIS A 133 -3.35 -14.88 1.79
C HIS A 133 -4.71 -14.20 1.90
N LEU A 134 -5.72 -14.90 2.48
CA LEU A 134 -7.08 -14.43 2.66
C LEU A 134 -7.38 -13.96 4.08
N HIS A 135 -6.54 -14.32 5.06
CA HIS A 135 -6.79 -14.03 6.46
C HIS A 135 -6.87 -12.52 6.72
N TRP A 136 -8.05 -12.04 7.10
CA TRP A 136 -8.41 -10.64 7.27
C TRP A 136 -8.21 -9.77 6.02
N ARG A 137 -8.42 -10.33 4.84
CA ARG A 137 -8.36 -9.59 3.57
C ARG A 137 -9.77 -9.19 3.13
N TYR A 138 -10.03 -7.89 3.15
CA TYR A 138 -11.32 -7.33 2.78
C TYR A 138 -11.50 -7.24 1.26
N LEU A 139 -12.75 -7.07 0.80
CA LEU A 139 -13.14 -7.10 -0.62
C LEU A 139 -12.25 -6.23 -1.51
N TYR A 140 -11.87 -5.05 -1.03
CA TYR A 140 -11.10 -4.07 -1.80
C TYR A 140 -9.61 -4.06 -1.47
N ASP A 141 -9.14 -4.95 -0.58
CA ASP A 141 -7.72 -5.01 -0.22
C ASP A 141 -6.89 -5.59 -1.36
N PRO A 142 -6.08 -4.77 -2.02
CA PRO A 142 -5.19 -5.29 -3.05
C PRO A 142 -4.11 -6.18 -2.42
N PRO A 143 -3.40 -7.01 -3.21
CA PRO A 143 -2.30 -7.84 -2.69
C PRO A 143 -1.25 -7.06 -1.89
N GLU A 144 -1.04 -5.80 -2.22
CA GLU A 144 -0.13 -4.85 -1.58
C GLU A 144 -0.53 -4.48 -0.15
N PHE A 145 -1.80 -4.68 0.23
CA PHE A 145 -2.34 -4.28 1.53
C PHE A 145 -2.56 -5.49 2.43
N GLN A 146 -2.08 -5.43 3.66
CA GLN A 146 -2.19 -6.50 4.66
C GLN A 146 -2.77 -5.95 5.96
N THR A 147 -3.97 -6.37 6.31
CA THR A 147 -4.67 -5.95 7.53
C THR A 147 -3.95 -6.44 8.78
N ILE A 148 -3.82 -5.55 9.77
CA ILE A 148 -3.22 -5.80 11.08
C ILE A 148 -4.13 -5.39 12.24
N LEU A 149 -5.04 -4.45 12.05
CA LEU A 149 -5.98 -3.99 13.06
C LEU A 149 -7.39 -3.90 12.48
N LEU A 150 -8.38 -4.37 13.24
CA LEU A 150 -9.80 -4.17 12.97
C LEU A 150 -10.34 -3.00 13.77
N GLY A 151 -11.25 -2.25 13.16
CA GLY A 151 -12.03 -1.21 13.81
C GLY A 151 -13.53 -1.55 13.80
N SER A 152 -14.36 -0.62 13.31
CA SER A 152 -15.81 -0.78 13.24
C SER A 152 -16.22 -1.86 12.23
N GLU A 153 -16.97 -2.88 12.67
CA GLU A 153 -17.58 -3.89 11.81
C GLU A 153 -18.68 -3.30 10.90
N GLU A 154 -19.34 -2.26 11.36
CA GLU A 154 -20.39 -1.59 10.59
C GLU A 154 -19.87 -1.05 9.27
N THR A 155 -18.70 -0.43 9.27
CA THR A 155 -18.05 0.14 8.08
C THR A 155 -16.99 -0.77 7.48
N GLN A 156 -16.68 -1.89 8.15
CA GLN A 156 -15.50 -2.71 7.89
C GLN A 156 -14.20 -1.87 7.89
N HIS A 157 -14.09 -0.97 8.90
CA HIS A 157 -12.87 -0.19 9.09
C HIS A 157 -11.73 -1.11 9.53
N HIS A 158 -10.61 -0.98 8.86
CA HIS A 158 -9.40 -1.73 9.18
C HIS A 158 -8.15 -0.94 8.82
N ILE A 159 -7.05 -1.29 9.49
CA ILE A 159 -5.74 -0.66 9.30
C ILE A 159 -4.76 -1.75 8.89
N GLY A 160 -3.88 -1.45 7.94
CA GLY A 160 -2.94 -2.43 7.41
C GLY A 160 -1.67 -1.82 6.86
N TYR A 161 -0.68 -2.68 6.64
CA TYR A 161 0.55 -2.35 5.95
C TYR A 161 0.35 -2.33 4.45
N PHE A 162 0.84 -1.30 3.78
CA PHE A 162 0.90 -1.20 2.33
C PHE A 162 2.33 -1.35 1.83
N ARG A 163 2.55 -2.22 0.82
CA ARG A 163 3.85 -2.52 0.22
C ARG A 163 3.86 -2.17 -1.25
N ASP A 164 4.99 -1.68 -1.76
CA ASP A 164 5.16 -1.48 -3.20
C ASP A 164 5.66 -2.75 -3.91
N THR A 165 6.38 -3.62 -3.17
CA THR A 165 6.85 -4.93 -3.66
C THR A 165 6.78 -5.97 -2.54
N PRO A 166 6.63 -7.27 -2.85
CA PRO A 166 6.57 -8.31 -1.82
C PRO A 166 7.89 -8.48 -1.06
N ASP A 167 9.02 -8.21 -1.72
CA ASP A 167 10.37 -8.40 -1.16
C ASP A 167 10.84 -7.22 -0.31
N SER A 168 10.07 -6.14 -0.21
CA SER A 168 10.38 -4.98 0.62
C SER A 168 9.50 -4.88 1.85
N LEU A 169 9.98 -4.19 2.89
CA LEU A 169 9.16 -3.80 4.02
C LEU A 169 8.04 -2.84 3.60
N PRO A 170 6.97 -2.70 4.39
CA PRO A 170 5.89 -1.78 4.11
C PRO A 170 6.37 -0.35 3.86
N ALA A 171 5.75 0.31 2.90
CA ALA A 171 6.02 1.70 2.57
C ALA A 171 5.29 2.67 3.51
N PHE A 172 4.15 2.24 4.05
CA PHE A 172 3.35 2.97 5.03
C PHE A 172 2.28 2.06 5.64
N VAL A 173 1.66 2.55 6.71
CA VAL A 173 0.42 2.01 7.27
C VAL A 173 -0.74 2.86 6.80
N GLY A 174 -1.81 2.22 6.34
CA GLY A 174 -3.01 2.90 5.85
C GLY A 174 -4.30 2.35 6.48
N GLU A 175 -5.39 3.11 6.34
CA GLU A 175 -6.74 2.70 6.73
C GLU A 175 -7.67 2.59 5.51
N ASN A 176 -8.66 1.70 5.59
CA ASN A 176 -9.77 1.59 4.66
C ASN A 176 -11.08 1.33 5.40
N GLU A 177 -12.21 1.70 4.80
CA GLU A 177 -13.56 1.32 5.22
C GLU A 177 -14.23 0.60 4.06
N ALA A 178 -14.10 -0.74 4.01
CA ALA A 178 -14.43 -1.55 2.84
C ALA A 178 -15.92 -1.50 2.43
N LYS A 179 -16.84 -1.21 3.35
CA LYS A 179 -18.24 -0.98 3.00
C LYS A 179 -18.53 0.40 2.39
N LYS A 180 -17.56 1.34 2.45
CA LYS A 180 -17.70 2.68 1.86
C LYS A 180 -17.01 2.83 0.53
N SER A 181 -15.77 2.36 0.45
CA SER A 181 -14.95 2.51 -0.78
C SER A 181 -13.69 1.63 -0.74
N CYS A 182 -12.98 1.63 -1.87
CA CYS A 182 -11.65 1.03 -1.98
C CYS A 182 -10.51 1.97 -1.53
N THR A 183 -10.81 3.15 -0.99
CA THR A 183 -9.81 4.20 -0.74
C THR A 183 -8.94 3.85 0.46
N ILE A 184 -7.61 3.81 0.26
CA ILE A 184 -6.60 3.60 1.29
C ILE A 184 -5.98 4.95 1.65
N THR A 185 -6.13 5.37 2.92
CA THR A 185 -5.60 6.62 3.44
C THR A 185 -4.34 6.37 4.25
N GLN A 186 -3.25 7.07 3.95
CA GLN A 186 -1.98 6.96 4.69
C GLN A 186 -2.12 7.50 6.12
N MET A 187 -1.64 6.74 7.11
CA MET A 187 -1.70 7.09 8.54
C MET A 187 -0.33 7.31 9.19
N GLY A 188 0.73 6.76 8.63
CA GLY A 188 2.10 6.83 9.13
C GLY A 188 2.98 5.80 8.45
N ASP A 189 4.27 5.76 8.76
CA ASP A 189 5.19 4.75 8.23
C ASP A 189 5.36 3.53 9.14
N ASN A 190 4.75 3.53 10.32
CA ASN A 190 4.76 2.43 11.28
C ASN A 190 3.43 2.36 12.05
N VAL A 191 3.18 1.25 12.75
CA VAL A 191 1.91 1.00 13.44
C VAL A 191 1.67 1.96 14.61
N PHE A 192 2.72 2.39 15.33
CA PHE A 192 2.58 3.36 16.44
C PHE A 192 2.06 4.71 15.92
N ALA A 193 2.60 5.21 14.82
CA ALA A 193 2.13 6.44 14.17
C ALA A 193 0.67 6.31 13.70
N ALA A 194 0.31 5.17 13.12
CA ALA A 194 -1.04 4.91 12.65
C ALA A 194 -2.05 4.88 13.80
N VAL A 195 -1.74 4.15 14.88
CA VAL A 195 -2.62 4.08 16.07
C VAL A 195 -2.73 5.44 16.75
N LEU A 196 -1.64 6.21 16.85
CA LEU A 196 -1.70 7.57 17.38
C LEU A 196 -2.56 8.49 16.51
N SER A 197 -2.42 8.42 15.19
CA SER A 197 -3.25 9.18 14.24
C SER A 197 -4.74 8.87 14.43
N TYR A 198 -5.08 7.59 14.58
CA TYR A 198 -6.44 7.13 14.86
C TYR A 198 -6.95 7.63 16.22
N LEU A 199 -6.14 7.52 17.27
CA LEU A 199 -6.47 8.01 18.61
C LEU A 199 -6.80 9.51 18.59
N LEU A 200 -5.96 10.32 17.95
CA LEU A 200 -6.16 11.76 17.85
C LEU A 200 -7.43 12.13 17.06
N LYS A 201 -7.79 11.33 16.03
CA LYS A 201 -9.04 11.46 15.29
C LYS A 201 -10.24 11.16 16.21
N ARG A 202 -10.20 10.04 16.93
CA ARG A 202 -11.27 9.62 17.87
C ARG A 202 -11.46 10.59 19.02
N ARG A 203 -10.38 11.19 19.53
CA ARG A 203 -10.44 12.20 20.60
C ARG A 203 -11.18 13.48 20.18
N LYS A 204 -11.08 13.85 18.90
CA LYS A 204 -11.81 15.00 18.32
C LYS A 204 -13.30 14.74 18.16
N GLU A 205 -13.68 13.49 17.85
CA GLU A 205 -15.06 13.09 17.57
C GLU A 205 -15.92 12.88 18.84
N LYS A 206 -15.31 12.55 19.98
CA LYS A 206 -16.02 12.17 21.20
C LYS A 206 -15.71 13.13 22.35
N GLY A 207 -16.75 13.87 22.78
CA GLY A 207 -16.79 14.45 24.14
C GLY A 207 -16.71 13.35 25.20
N SER A 208 -15.72 13.29 25.81
CA SER A 208 -15.01 12.96 27.01
C SER A 208 -15.48 11.96 28.07
N LYS A 209 -16.21 10.92 27.81
CA LYS A 209 -16.32 9.86 28.84
C LYS A 209 -15.11 8.92 28.94
N LYS A 210 -14.17 9.00 27.99
CA LYS A 210 -12.92 8.18 27.92
C LYS A 210 -11.66 9.05 27.81
N ALA A 211 -11.72 10.36 28.12
CA ALA A 211 -10.61 11.28 27.90
C ALA A 211 -9.33 10.84 28.63
N GLU A 212 -9.42 10.50 29.91
CA GLU A 212 -8.26 10.07 30.72
C GLU A 212 -7.61 8.79 30.19
N ALA A 213 -8.43 7.80 29.78
CA ALA A 213 -7.91 6.55 29.19
C ALA A 213 -7.19 6.80 27.86
N LEU A 214 -7.73 7.69 27.03
CA LEU A 214 -7.11 8.08 25.76
C LEU A 214 -5.81 8.87 25.97
N GLU A 215 -5.76 9.77 26.96
CA GLU A 215 -4.56 10.51 27.30
C GLU A 215 -3.46 9.62 27.88
N SER A 216 -3.83 8.68 28.76
CA SER A 216 -2.90 7.68 29.28
C SER A 216 -2.32 6.80 28.17
N LEU A 217 -3.18 6.34 27.25
CA LEU A 217 -2.73 5.55 26.11
C LEU A 217 -1.83 6.36 25.15
N GLU A 218 -2.18 7.63 24.89
CA GLU A 218 -1.36 8.53 24.08
C GLU A 218 0.04 8.69 24.67
N ALA A 219 0.14 8.94 25.98
CA ALA A 219 1.43 9.08 26.66
C ALA A 219 2.28 7.81 26.50
N LYS A 220 1.72 6.64 26.82
CA LYS A 220 2.42 5.36 26.69
C LYS A 220 2.88 5.07 25.25
N LEU A 221 2.05 5.38 24.23
CA LEU A 221 2.41 5.23 22.83
C LEU A 221 3.60 6.12 22.44
N ARG A 222 3.59 7.37 22.92
CA ARG A 222 4.67 8.33 22.64
C ARG A 222 5.98 7.91 23.30
N ASP A 223 5.93 7.55 24.59
CA ASP A 223 7.09 7.12 25.35
C ASP A 223 7.73 5.87 24.70
N ARG A 224 6.90 4.90 24.29
CA ARG A 224 7.40 3.69 23.63
C ARG A 224 8.01 4.00 22.26
N ALA A 225 7.34 4.81 21.44
CA ALA A 225 7.84 5.19 20.12
C ALA A 225 9.16 5.98 20.22
N GLU A 226 9.29 6.89 21.21
CA GLU A 226 10.52 7.62 21.47
C GLU A 226 11.66 6.67 21.89
N ALA A 227 11.39 5.74 22.80
CA ALA A 227 12.37 4.72 23.22
C ALA A 227 12.86 3.85 22.06
N LEU A 228 11.99 3.58 21.07
CA LEU A 228 12.30 2.80 19.87
C LEU A 228 12.84 3.67 18.70
N GLY A 229 12.92 5.00 18.87
CA GLY A 229 13.34 5.90 17.79
C GLY A 229 12.38 5.93 16.59
N LEU A 230 11.11 5.56 16.78
CA LEU A 230 10.08 5.55 15.74
C LEU A 230 9.47 6.93 15.54
N SER A 231 9.32 7.35 14.29
CA SER A 231 8.62 8.60 13.97
C SER A 231 7.11 8.44 14.20
N LEU A 232 6.51 9.43 14.82
CA LEU A 232 5.04 9.54 14.98
C LEU A 232 4.42 10.53 13.98
N GLU A 233 5.19 10.99 12.98
CA GLU A 233 4.66 11.83 11.91
C GLU A 233 3.67 11.04 11.04
N GLN A 234 2.50 11.64 10.78
CA GLN A 234 1.53 11.05 9.85
C GLN A 234 2.10 10.93 8.43
N LYS A 235 3.07 11.75 8.06
CA LYS A 235 3.69 11.74 6.73
C LYS A 235 5.19 12.06 6.78
N THR A 236 5.98 11.02 6.89
CA THR A 236 7.44 11.11 7.01
C THR A 236 8.13 11.53 5.70
N LYS A 237 9.43 11.83 5.78
CA LYS A 237 10.26 12.11 4.60
C LYS A 237 10.30 10.93 3.62
N GLY A 238 10.34 9.69 4.13
CA GLY A 238 10.31 8.46 3.33
C GLY A 238 9.02 8.35 2.52
N MET A 239 7.87 8.54 3.17
CA MET A 239 6.57 8.54 2.51
C MET A 239 6.46 9.65 1.44
N LYS A 240 6.95 10.86 1.72
CA LYS A 240 7.00 11.96 0.73
C LYS A 240 7.89 11.62 -0.46
N GLN A 241 8.98 10.88 -0.24
CA GLN A 241 9.85 10.41 -1.34
C GLN A 241 9.17 9.31 -2.16
N ARG A 242 8.47 8.37 -1.51
CA ARG A 242 7.65 7.38 -2.21
C ARG A 242 6.59 8.04 -3.08
N ASP A 243 5.86 9.02 -2.55
CA ASP A 243 4.80 9.72 -3.31
C ASP A 243 5.33 10.39 -4.60
N LYS A 244 6.60 10.80 -4.62
CA LYS A 244 7.24 11.34 -5.85
C LYS A 244 7.52 10.25 -6.90
N LYS A 245 7.60 8.98 -6.48
CA LYS A 245 7.79 7.83 -7.36
C LYS A 245 6.48 7.23 -7.85
N VAL A 246 5.35 7.60 -7.24
CA VAL A 246 4.01 7.17 -7.68
C VAL A 246 3.78 7.65 -9.10
N VAL A 247 3.51 6.71 -10.00
CA VAL A 247 3.26 7.00 -11.42
C VAL A 247 1.81 7.37 -11.66
N THR A 248 0.89 6.73 -10.93
CA THR A 248 -0.56 7.02 -10.91
C THR A 248 -1.17 6.64 -9.57
N LYS A 249 -2.30 7.26 -9.21
CA LYS A 249 -2.93 7.01 -7.90
C LYS A 249 -3.80 5.77 -7.86
N THR A 250 -4.34 5.35 -8.99
CA THR A 250 -5.40 4.34 -9.09
C THR A 250 -6.64 4.68 -8.25
N PHE A 251 -7.71 3.87 -8.34
CA PHE A 251 -8.95 4.16 -7.59
C PHE A 251 -8.80 4.05 -6.08
N HIS A 252 -7.85 3.26 -5.58
CA HIS A 252 -7.60 3.15 -4.14
C HIS A 252 -6.83 4.33 -3.54
N GLY A 253 -6.30 5.25 -4.34
CA GLY A 253 -5.65 6.49 -3.89
C GLY A 253 -4.24 6.34 -3.30
N ALA A 254 -3.81 5.15 -2.92
CA ALA A 254 -2.45 4.89 -2.38
C ALA A 254 -1.35 5.05 -3.43
N GLY A 255 -1.72 4.90 -4.70
CA GLY A 255 -0.83 4.98 -5.84
C GLY A 255 0.05 3.75 -6.05
N ILE A 256 0.50 3.55 -7.28
CA ILE A 256 1.43 2.48 -7.65
C ILE A 256 2.81 3.03 -7.97
N VAL A 257 3.83 2.29 -7.58
CA VAL A 257 5.24 2.59 -7.89
C VAL A 257 5.76 1.49 -8.80
N VAL A 258 6.25 1.87 -9.96
CA VAL A 258 6.92 0.97 -10.90
C VAL A 258 8.30 1.54 -11.27
N PRO A 259 9.26 0.69 -11.62
CA PRO A 259 10.53 1.17 -12.17
C PRO A 259 10.27 1.94 -13.46
N VAL A 260 10.75 3.18 -13.52
CA VAL A 260 10.76 4.00 -14.75
C VAL A 260 12.17 4.41 -15.02
N ASP A 261 12.68 4.09 -16.21
CA ASP A 261 14.05 4.39 -16.60
C ASP A 261 14.24 5.88 -16.99
N LYS A 262 15.49 6.25 -17.32
CA LYS A 262 15.84 7.62 -17.75
C LYS A 262 15.19 8.05 -19.07
N ASN A 263 14.64 7.09 -19.84
CA ASN A 263 13.97 7.34 -21.12
C ASN A 263 12.44 7.37 -20.96
N ASP A 264 11.95 7.40 -19.72
CA ASP A 264 10.53 7.33 -19.35
C ASP A 264 9.86 6.00 -19.78
N VAL A 265 10.62 4.86 -19.86
CA VAL A 265 10.10 3.52 -20.09
C VAL A 265 9.81 2.86 -18.75
N GLY A 266 8.65 2.19 -18.65
CA GLY A 266 8.15 1.50 -17.44
C GLY A 266 6.71 1.83 -17.12
N TYR A 267 6.23 3.01 -17.53
CA TYR A 267 4.85 3.44 -17.34
C TYR A 267 4.35 4.32 -18.49
N ARG A 268 3.16 3.97 -18.95
CA ARG A 268 2.36 4.75 -19.92
C ARG A 268 0.98 5.01 -19.33
N GLU A 269 0.52 6.25 -19.43
CA GLU A 269 -0.83 6.64 -18.97
C GLU A 269 -1.91 5.89 -19.78
N LEU A 270 -2.99 5.51 -19.11
CA LEU A 270 -4.19 5.02 -19.77
C LEU A 270 -4.74 6.08 -20.76
N PRO A 271 -5.39 5.68 -21.85
CA PRO A 271 -6.01 6.63 -22.79
C PRO A 271 -7.20 7.38 -22.19
N GLU A 272 -7.78 6.82 -21.12
CA GLU A 272 -8.93 7.38 -20.41
C GLU A 272 -8.52 8.03 -19.08
N THR A 273 -9.35 8.97 -18.61
CA THR A 273 -9.26 9.51 -17.26
C THR A 273 -9.96 8.58 -16.26
N ASP A 274 -9.66 8.70 -14.96
CA ASP A 274 -10.36 7.95 -13.89
C ASP A 274 -11.88 8.06 -13.99
N ALA A 275 -12.40 9.27 -14.27
CA ALA A 275 -13.84 9.52 -14.44
C ALA A 275 -14.40 8.85 -15.70
N GLY A 276 -13.65 8.87 -16.81
CA GLY A 276 -14.01 8.19 -18.05
C GLY A 276 -13.99 6.67 -17.87
N LEU A 277 -12.95 6.12 -17.25
CA LEU A 277 -12.84 4.71 -16.94
C LEU A 277 -14.01 4.26 -16.04
N LYS A 278 -14.29 4.96 -14.94
CA LYS A 278 -15.44 4.64 -14.05
C LYS A 278 -16.76 4.63 -14.82
N LYS A 279 -16.95 5.52 -15.77
CA LYS A 279 -18.15 5.57 -16.62
C LYS A 279 -18.28 4.34 -17.52
N ILE A 280 -17.18 3.91 -18.13
CA ILE A 280 -17.11 2.69 -18.96
C ILE A 280 -17.43 1.46 -18.10
N LEU A 281 -16.76 1.33 -16.92
CA LEU A 281 -16.96 0.19 -16.02
C LEU A 281 -18.39 0.13 -15.50
N LYS A 282 -18.99 1.29 -15.18
CA LYS A 282 -20.40 1.39 -14.78
C LYS A 282 -21.33 0.90 -15.88
N ALA A 283 -21.12 1.33 -17.12
CA ALA A 283 -21.95 0.91 -18.27
C ALA A 283 -21.88 -0.61 -18.49
N ILE A 284 -20.71 -1.23 -18.26
CA ILE A 284 -20.55 -2.70 -18.35
C ILE A 284 -21.27 -3.40 -17.19
N ALA A 285 -21.07 -2.92 -15.96
CA ALA A 285 -21.62 -3.57 -14.76
C ALA A 285 -23.15 -3.47 -14.68
N GLU A 286 -23.72 -2.36 -15.13
CA GLU A 286 -25.16 -2.05 -15.08
C GLU A 286 -25.91 -2.39 -16.39
N ALA A 287 -25.25 -3.02 -17.37
CA ALA A 287 -25.91 -3.45 -18.61
C ALA A 287 -27.03 -4.44 -18.32
N ARG A 288 -28.19 -4.24 -18.96
CA ARG A 288 -29.44 -4.98 -18.70
C ARG A 288 -29.36 -6.43 -19.17
N ASN A 289 -28.57 -6.67 -20.19
CA ASN A 289 -28.39 -7.99 -20.79
C ASN A 289 -26.98 -8.14 -21.37
N ASP A 290 -26.64 -9.36 -21.81
CA ASP A 290 -25.30 -9.67 -22.30
C ASP A 290 -24.96 -8.96 -23.62
N GLU A 291 -25.94 -8.71 -24.50
CA GLU A 291 -25.70 -7.97 -25.74
C GLU A 291 -25.29 -6.51 -25.47
N GLU A 292 -25.98 -5.83 -24.54
CA GLU A 292 -25.62 -4.49 -24.11
C GLU A 292 -24.25 -4.48 -23.43
N ARG A 293 -23.97 -5.50 -22.59
CA ARG A 293 -22.69 -5.64 -21.91
C ARG A 293 -21.54 -5.82 -22.89
N VAL A 294 -21.70 -6.67 -23.92
CA VAL A 294 -20.69 -6.87 -24.96
C VAL A 294 -20.42 -5.56 -25.71
N LYS A 295 -21.47 -4.78 -26.03
CA LYS A 295 -21.29 -3.46 -26.67
C LYS A 295 -20.56 -2.48 -25.76
N ALA A 296 -20.94 -2.42 -24.47
CA ALA A 296 -20.33 -1.56 -23.48
C ALA A 296 -18.86 -1.92 -23.21
N PHE A 297 -18.49 -3.19 -23.42
CA PHE A 297 -17.12 -3.71 -23.23
C PHE A 297 -16.12 -3.21 -24.29
N GLY A 298 -16.59 -2.73 -25.46
CA GLY A 298 -15.72 -2.33 -26.57
C GLY A 298 -14.58 -1.38 -26.18
N PRO A 299 -14.84 -0.24 -25.48
CA PRO A 299 -13.78 0.67 -25.04
C PRO A 299 -12.76 0.02 -24.07
N LEU A 300 -13.20 -0.88 -23.18
CA LEU A 300 -12.31 -1.63 -22.30
C LEU A 300 -11.43 -2.59 -23.09
N GLN A 301 -12.00 -3.29 -24.09
CA GLN A 301 -11.24 -4.19 -24.98
C GLN A 301 -10.15 -3.44 -25.77
N GLU A 302 -10.42 -2.21 -26.19
CA GLU A 302 -9.42 -1.35 -26.83
C GLU A 302 -8.28 -1.01 -25.87
N MET A 303 -8.59 -0.66 -24.62
CA MET A 303 -7.57 -0.39 -23.58
C MET A 303 -6.72 -1.63 -23.27
N ILE A 304 -7.32 -2.84 -23.23
CA ILE A 304 -6.57 -4.10 -23.07
C ILE A 304 -5.58 -4.29 -24.22
N THR A 305 -5.98 -3.97 -25.44
CA THR A 305 -5.07 -4.02 -26.61
C THR A 305 -3.91 -3.04 -26.47
N PHE A 306 -4.16 -1.82 -25.96
CA PHE A 306 -3.08 -0.87 -25.69
C PHE A 306 -2.12 -1.32 -24.58
N VAL A 307 -2.64 -2.04 -23.57
CA VAL A 307 -1.77 -2.67 -22.55
C VAL A 307 -0.85 -3.72 -23.17
N GLN A 308 -1.33 -4.52 -24.13
CA GLN A 308 -0.47 -5.49 -24.83
C GLN A 308 0.69 -4.77 -25.53
N PHE A 309 0.41 -3.70 -26.29
CA PHE A 309 1.47 -2.91 -26.91
C PHE A 309 2.40 -2.24 -25.91
N ALA A 310 1.86 -1.78 -24.76
CA ALA A 310 2.67 -1.21 -23.70
C ALA A 310 3.63 -2.22 -23.09
N ASN A 311 3.17 -3.47 -22.90
CA ASN A 311 4.02 -4.57 -22.41
C ASN A 311 5.14 -4.91 -23.39
N ASP A 312 4.89 -4.93 -24.69
CA ASP A 312 5.91 -5.12 -25.73
C ASP A 312 6.96 -4.00 -25.72
N GLU A 313 6.56 -2.79 -25.31
CA GLU A 313 7.44 -1.63 -25.15
C GLU A 313 7.99 -1.48 -23.72
N CYS A 314 7.84 -2.48 -22.86
CA CYS A 314 8.27 -2.51 -21.45
C CYS A 314 7.60 -1.44 -20.53
N ASP A 315 6.45 -0.88 -20.93
CA ASP A 315 5.65 0.05 -20.10
C ASP A 315 4.66 -0.74 -19.20
N TYR A 316 5.18 -1.63 -18.36
CA TYR A 316 4.40 -2.60 -17.56
C TYR A 316 3.42 -1.94 -16.58
N GLY A 317 3.69 -0.70 -16.17
CA GLY A 317 2.82 0.06 -15.28
C GLY A 317 1.42 0.35 -15.85
N MET A 318 1.24 0.36 -17.18
CA MET A 318 -0.08 0.57 -17.78
C MET A 318 -1.05 -0.58 -17.48
N GLY A 319 -0.57 -1.83 -17.63
CA GLY A 319 -1.37 -3.02 -17.30
C GLY A 319 -1.61 -3.17 -15.81
N TYR A 320 -0.65 -2.74 -14.99
CA TYR A 320 -0.80 -2.70 -13.55
C TYR A 320 -1.89 -1.70 -13.13
N GLU A 321 -1.89 -0.47 -13.67
CA GLU A 321 -2.91 0.55 -13.40
C GLU A 321 -4.30 0.06 -13.79
N LEU A 322 -4.50 -0.38 -15.04
CA LEU A 322 -5.81 -0.83 -15.51
C LEU A 322 -6.31 -2.02 -14.68
N GLY A 323 -5.47 -3.02 -14.44
CA GLY A 323 -5.84 -4.18 -13.65
C GLY A 323 -6.21 -3.82 -12.21
N MET A 324 -5.48 -2.90 -11.58
CA MET A 324 -5.76 -2.42 -10.24
C MET A 324 -7.06 -1.61 -10.17
N ASP A 325 -7.34 -0.76 -11.15
CA ASP A 325 -8.57 0.01 -11.20
C ASP A 325 -9.80 -0.89 -11.39
N LEU A 326 -9.68 -1.93 -12.22
CA LEU A 326 -10.72 -2.96 -12.36
C LEU A 326 -10.95 -3.73 -11.05
N PHE A 327 -9.86 -4.08 -10.35
CA PHE A 327 -9.92 -4.73 -9.04
C PHE A 327 -10.63 -3.83 -8.03
N CYS A 328 -10.26 -2.56 -7.92
CA CYS A 328 -10.84 -1.58 -7.02
C CYS A 328 -12.31 -1.24 -7.34
N TYR A 329 -12.74 -1.38 -8.59
CA TYR A 329 -14.14 -1.22 -8.96
C TYR A 329 -15.04 -2.30 -8.33
N GLY A 330 -14.52 -3.50 -8.10
CA GLY A 330 -15.14 -4.54 -7.26
C GLY A 330 -16.20 -5.41 -7.94
N SER A 331 -16.45 -5.27 -9.24
CA SER A 331 -17.46 -6.08 -9.95
C SER A 331 -16.89 -7.40 -10.45
N HIS A 332 -17.65 -8.48 -10.24
CA HIS A 332 -17.30 -9.82 -10.72
C HIS A 332 -17.17 -9.92 -12.27
N TYR A 333 -17.81 -9.05 -13.01
CA TYR A 333 -17.69 -9.00 -14.47
C TYR A 333 -16.26 -8.75 -14.94
N PHE A 334 -15.41 -8.18 -14.09
CA PHE A 334 -14.02 -7.89 -14.44
C PHE A 334 -13.02 -8.94 -13.97
N HIS A 335 -13.43 -9.96 -13.20
CA HIS A 335 -12.52 -10.98 -12.65
C HIS A 335 -11.66 -11.65 -13.73
N LYS A 336 -12.24 -11.96 -14.89
CA LYS A 336 -11.51 -12.56 -16.02
C LYS A 336 -10.41 -11.63 -16.55
N VAL A 337 -10.72 -10.34 -16.69
CA VAL A 337 -9.77 -9.34 -17.18
C VAL A 337 -8.69 -9.05 -16.14
N ILE A 338 -9.08 -8.97 -14.86
CA ILE A 338 -8.13 -8.80 -13.76
C ILE A 338 -7.12 -9.95 -13.73
N ARG A 339 -7.57 -11.21 -13.85
CA ARG A 339 -6.71 -12.40 -13.94
C ARG A 339 -5.78 -12.40 -15.16
N GLN A 340 -6.14 -11.68 -16.20
CA GLN A 340 -5.29 -11.52 -17.38
C GLN A 340 -4.24 -10.40 -17.20
N LEU A 341 -4.63 -9.27 -16.59
CA LEU A 341 -3.78 -8.07 -16.51
C LEU A 341 -2.84 -8.07 -15.32
N LEU A 342 -3.36 -8.26 -14.09
CA LEU A 342 -2.55 -8.11 -12.88
C LEU A 342 -1.49 -9.19 -12.71
N PRO A 343 -1.77 -10.51 -12.89
CA PRO A 343 -0.71 -11.52 -12.79
C PRO A 343 0.40 -11.31 -13.82
N MET A 344 0.06 -10.87 -15.04
CA MET A 344 1.05 -10.52 -16.07
C MET A 344 1.90 -9.33 -15.61
N ALA A 345 1.29 -8.26 -15.13
CA ALA A 345 2.00 -7.08 -14.64
C ALA A 345 2.90 -7.43 -13.44
N TYR A 346 2.41 -8.24 -12.49
CA TYR A 346 3.21 -8.71 -11.35
C TYR A 346 4.39 -9.58 -11.80
N SER A 347 4.20 -10.48 -12.74
CA SER A 347 5.27 -11.31 -13.29
C SER A 347 6.36 -10.46 -13.97
N LEU A 348 5.97 -9.54 -14.84
CA LEU A 348 6.88 -8.63 -15.54
C LEU A 348 7.64 -7.70 -14.57
N LEU A 349 7.00 -7.32 -13.46
CA LEU A 349 7.59 -6.50 -12.38
C LEU A 349 8.31 -7.32 -11.31
N LYS A 350 8.39 -8.67 -11.45
CA LYS A 350 8.98 -9.61 -10.49
C LYS A 350 8.31 -9.57 -9.10
N ARG A 351 6.97 -9.47 -9.07
CA ARG A 351 6.15 -9.41 -7.85
C ARG A 351 5.23 -10.63 -7.74
N ASN A 352 5.74 -11.83 -7.98
CA ASN A 352 4.96 -13.06 -8.14
C ASN A 352 4.09 -13.39 -6.91
N VAL A 353 4.57 -13.10 -5.68
CA VAL A 353 3.79 -13.32 -4.44
C VAL A 353 2.48 -12.52 -4.45
N PHE A 354 2.47 -11.31 -5.01
CA PHE A 354 1.23 -10.54 -5.17
C PHE A 354 0.27 -11.21 -6.16
N GLY A 355 0.80 -11.89 -7.20
CA GLY A 355 0.00 -12.70 -8.11
C GLY A 355 -0.69 -13.88 -7.41
N GLU A 356 0.03 -14.57 -6.51
CA GLU A 356 -0.52 -15.66 -5.71
C GLU A 356 -1.63 -15.17 -4.75
N ILE A 357 -1.40 -14.05 -4.07
CA ILE A 357 -2.38 -13.40 -3.18
C ILE A 357 -3.62 -12.99 -3.99
N LEU A 358 -3.44 -12.40 -5.16
CA LEU A 358 -4.53 -11.98 -6.03
C LEU A 358 -5.40 -13.16 -6.47
N GLU A 359 -4.79 -14.26 -6.90
CA GLU A 359 -5.54 -15.43 -7.38
C GLU A 359 -6.34 -16.07 -6.25
N ALA A 360 -5.74 -16.21 -5.06
CA ALA A 360 -6.46 -16.66 -3.88
C ALA A 360 -7.66 -15.73 -3.58
N HIS A 361 -7.43 -14.41 -3.61
CA HIS A 361 -8.47 -13.44 -3.32
C HIS A 361 -9.61 -13.47 -4.36
N LEU A 362 -9.31 -13.45 -5.65
CA LEU A 362 -10.33 -13.48 -6.70
C LEU A 362 -11.16 -14.79 -6.70
N SER A 363 -10.58 -15.87 -6.22
CA SER A 363 -11.28 -17.17 -6.13
C SER A 363 -12.26 -17.23 -4.95
N SER A 364 -12.04 -16.41 -3.91
CA SER A 364 -12.86 -16.40 -2.69
C SER A 364 -13.26 -14.99 -2.27
N ARG A 365 -13.37 -14.07 -3.23
CA ARG A 365 -13.64 -12.65 -2.97
C ARG A 365 -15.04 -12.44 -2.41
N SER A 366 -15.12 -12.06 -1.15
CA SER A 366 -16.37 -11.91 -0.40
C SER A 366 -16.26 -10.74 0.59
N HIS A 367 -17.41 -10.31 1.08
CA HIS A 367 -17.49 -9.40 2.25
C HIS A 367 -17.47 -10.15 3.57
N ASP A 368 -17.64 -11.47 3.53
CA ASP A 368 -17.77 -12.37 4.67
C ASP A 368 -16.58 -13.33 4.76
N ASN A 369 -16.50 -14.09 5.85
CA ASN A 369 -15.48 -15.14 6.04
C ASN A 369 -14.05 -14.64 5.99
N LEU A 370 -13.80 -13.48 6.63
CA LEU A 370 -12.48 -12.84 6.65
C LEU A 370 -11.50 -13.53 7.60
N ASP A 371 -12.00 -14.07 8.70
CA ASP A 371 -11.17 -14.83 9.65
C ASP A 371 -10.98 -16.27 9.19
N GLN A 372 -9.88 -16.55 8.56
CA GLN A 372 -9.55 -17.89 8.05
C GLN A 372 -9.22 -18.91 9.14
N LEU A 373 -9.13 -18.51 10.41
CA LEU A 373 -8.89 -19.41 11.53
C LEU A 373 -10.20 -19.95 12.14
N SER A 374 -11.32 -19.30 11.85
CA SER A 374 -12.65 -19.75 12.26
C SER A 374 -13.15 -20.90 11.38
N ALA A 375 -14.04 -21.73 11.91
CA ALA A 375 -14.75 -22.70 11.08
C ALA A 375 -15.74 -21.97 10.17
N HIS A 376 -15.78 -22.33 8.92
CA HIS A 376 -16.74 -21.86 7.92
C HIS A 376 -17.83 -22.87 7.67
#